data_384ad970a8359cd59b6d4e1b4f13ab04
#
_entry.id   384ad970a8359cd59b6d4e1b4f13ab04
#
_cell.length_a   1.000
_cell.length_b   1.000
_cell.length_c   1.000
_cell.angle_alpha   90.00
_cell.angle_beta   90.00
_cell.angle_gamma   90.00
#
_symmetry.space_group_name_H-M   'P 1'
#
loop_
_entity.id
_entity.type
_entity.pdbx_description
1 polymer ?
#
loop_
_entity_poly.entity_id
_entity_poly.type
_entity_poly.pdbx_seq_one_letter_code
_entity_poly.pdbx_strand_id
1 'polypeptide(L)'
;HPFDTRLRFRIDQVDSGFGLSKDQVIQLSKEAIEIWHQGSNRDDLMVYDENARLSIHLIYDQRQQDYDALKKVEKQLLADDAKYQRQVKNLEASHQHLESQQQRLIQQRDQINSEFQALQQRRRQPNLSAYEHEQIEYEVLALQRKSESFQRELQYLQEQQSSFNMNVSMHQHGLQNHQQNIIQAQQRFPAREFHKGVFMGNQIHVYQFDAEDDLRLTLAHELGHALGLYHHNDPEALMYPVLGKQNLQHFQLRPADKTLLYNR
;
A
#
# COMPACT_ATOMS: atom_id res chain seq x y z
N HIS A 1 41.48 -26.16 -16.33
CA HIS A 1 42.82 -25.82 -15.83
C HIS A 1 43.01 -26.52 -14.48
N PRO A 2 44.07 -27.36 -14.27
CA PRO A 2 44.19 -28.12 -13.02
C PRO A 2 44.40 -27.27 -11.76
N PHE A 3 44.58 -25.97 -11.90
CA PHE A 3 44.76 -25.00 -10.81
C PHE A 3 43.56 -24.01 -10.66
N ASP A 4 42.45 -24.28 -11.35
CA ASP A 4 41.27 -23.43 -11.23
C ASP A 4 40.47 -23.78 -9.96
N THR A 5 40.58 -22.95 -8.94
CA THR A 5 39.93 -23.13 -7.64
C THR A 5 38.56 -22.41 -7.52
N ARG A 6 38.09 -21.81 -8.63
CA ARG A 6 36.79 -21.12 -8.64
C ARG A 6 35.65 -22.08 -8.40
N LEU A 7 34.68 -21.66 -7.59
CA LEU A 7 33.42 -22.37 -7.47
C LEU A 7 32.68 -22.33 -8.81
N ARG A 8 32.40 -23.49 -9.38
CA ARG A 8 31.65 -23.61 -10.64
C ARG A 8 30.23 -24.02 -10.36
N PHE A 9 29.27 -23.36 -11.02
CA PHE A 9 27.86 -23.68 -10.90
C PHE A 9 27.16 -23.58 -12.26
N ARG A 10 26.03 -24.26 -12.38
CA ARG A 10 25.11 -24.17 -13.52
C ARG A 10 23.70 -23.95 -13.10
N ILE A 11 22.87 -23.41 -14.01
CA ILE A 11 21.41 -23.41 -13.88
C ILE A 11 20.91 -24.70 -14.54
N ASP A 12 20.17 -25.52 -13.80
CA ASP A 12 19.67 -26.79 -14.30
C ASP A 12 18.16 -26.66 -14.62
N GLN A 13 17.31 -26.56 -13.62
CA GLN A 13 15.85 -26.50 -13.74
C GLN A 13 15.34 -25.10 -13.47
N VAL A 14 14.48 -24.59 -14.33
CA VAL A 14 13.70 -23.38 -14.11
C VAL A 14 12.26 -23.70 -14.42
N ASP A 15 11.45 -23.87 -13.38
CA ASP A 15 10.03 -24.18 -13.54
C ASP A 15 9.28 -23.02 -14.21
N SER A 16 8.43 -23.35 -15.16
CA SER A 16 7.69 -22.36 -15.97
C SER A 16 6.74 -21.47 -15.16
N GLY A 17 6.32 -21.92 -13.98
CA GLY A 17 5.47 -21.16 -13.07
C GLY A 17 6.06 -19.83 -12.63
N PHE A 18 7.38 -19.67 -12.63
CA PHE A 18 8.04 -18.40 -12.32
C PHE A 18 8.00 -17.37 -13.45
N GLY A 19 7.66 -17.78 -14.67
CA GLY A 19 7.62 -16.88 -15.83
C GLY A 19 8.98 -16.38 -16.30
N LEU A 20 10.08 -17.00 -15.89
CA LEU A 20 11.45 -16.68 -16.29
C LEU A 20 12.00 -17.74 -17.23
N SER A 21 12.78 -17.32 -18.24
CA SER A 21 13.57 -18.23 -19.06
C SER A 21 14.84 -18.66 -18.32
N LYS A 22 15.41 -19.80 -18.74
CA LYS A 22 16.71 -20.27 -18.24
C LYS A 22 17.81 -19.21 -18.46
N ASP A 23 17.82 -18.55 -19.60
CA ASP A 23 18.80 -17.50 -19.93
C ASP A 23 18.67 -16.28 -19.02
N GLN A 24 17.45 -15.87 -18.65
CA GLN A 24 17.24 -14.81 -17.67
C GLN A 24 17.80 -15.19 -16.30
N VAL A 25 17.59 -16.43 -15.85
CA VAL A 25 18.12 -16.92 -14.57
C VAL A 25 19.65 -17.04 -14.62
N ILE A 26 20.23 -17.48 -15.74
CA ILE A 26 21.67 -17.46 -15.93
C ILE A 26 22.23 -16.04 -15.79
N GLN A 27 21.60 -15.06 -16.43
CA GLN A 27 22.02 -13.67 -16.33
C GLN A 27 21.94 -13.16 -14.89
N LEU A 28 20.84 -13.42 -14.18
CA LEU A 28 20.69 -13.05 -12.76
C LEU A 28 21.74 -13.73 -11.87
N SER A 29 22.08 -14.96 -12.16
CA SER A 29 23.13 -15.68 -11.42
C SER A 29 24.52 -15.09 -11.64
N LYS A 30 24.81 -14.61 -12.86
CA LYS A 30 26.05 -13.87 -13.15
C LYS A 30 26.09 -12.54 -12.41
N GLU A 31 24.97 -11.81 -12.34
CA GLU A 31 24.86 -10.59 -11.53
C GLU A 31 25.02 -10.89 -10.03
N ALA A 32 24.51 -12.03 -9.57
CA ALA A 32 24.66 -12.46 -8.18
C ALA A 32 26.13 -12.69 -7.78
N ILE A 33 26.93 -13.34 -8.65
CA ILE A 33 28.37 -13.52 -8.37
C ILE A 33 29.15 -12.22 -8.43
N GLU A 34 28.73 -11.25 -9.26
CA GLU A 34 29.36 -9.93 -9.30
C GLU A 34 29.23 -9.16 -7.97
N ILE A 35 28.18 -9.40 -7.20
CA ILE A 35 28.07 -8.86 -5.83
C ILE A 35 29.25 -9.30 -4.97
N TRP A 36 29.62 -10.57 -5.04
CA TRP A 36 30.76 -11.12 -4.33
C TRP A 36 32.09 -10.65 -4.89
N HIS A 37 32.25 -10.62 -6.21
CA HIS A 37 33.47 -10.20 -6.88
C HIS A 37 33.79 -8.74 -6.60
N GLN A 38 32.84 -7.84 -6.84
CA GLN A 38 33.03 -6.40 -6.63
C GLN A 38 33.24 -6.07 -5.13
N GLY A 39 32.43 -6.66 -4.26
CA GLY A 39 32.53 -6.42 -2.83
C GLY A 39 33.82 -6.90 -2.19
N SER A 40 34.44 -7.94 -2.72
CA SER A 40 35.72 -8.50 -2.25
C SER A 40 36.93 -8.02 -3.05
N ASN A 41 36.72 -7.30 -4.14
CA ASN A 41 37.74 -6.93 -5.10
C ASN A 41 38.50 -8.17 -5.68
N ARG A 42 37.73 -9.26 -5.91
CA ARG A 42 38.21 -10.53 -6.47
C ARG A 42 37.27 -10.98 -7.58
N ASP A 43 37.83 -11.42 -8.69
CA ASP A 43 37.09 -11.97 -9.85
C ASP A 43 37.24 -13.49 -10.01
N ASP A 44 37.93 -14.11 -9.07
CA ASP A 44 38.32 -15.55 -9.10
C ASP A 44 37.52 -16.42 -8.11
N LEU A 45 36.42 -15.92 -7.55
CA LEU A 45 35.65 -16.67 -6.56
C LEU A 45 34.71 -17.69 -7.20
N MET A 46 33.96 -17.28 -8.20
CA MET A 46 32.90 -18.08 -8.81
C MET A 46 32.83 -17.89 -10.32
N VAL A 47 32.34 -18.92 -11.02
CA VAL A 47 32.10 -18.84 -12.46
C VAL A 47 30.95 -19.76 -12.89
N TYR A 48 30.11 -19.24 -13.80
CA TYR A 48 29.09 -20.05 -14.46
C TYR A 48 29.78 -21.05 -15.43
N ASP A 49 29.41 -22.32 -15.33
CA ASP A 49 29.89 -23.40 -16.18
C ASP A 49 28.79 -24.44 -16.37
N GLU A 50 28.32 -24.63 -17.59
CA GLU A 50 27.24 -25.58 -17.91
C GLU A 50 27.53 -27.03 -17.49
N ASN A 51 28.79 -27.40 -17.32
CA ASN A 51 29.23 -28.72 -16.90
C ASN A 51 29.53 -28.82 -15.40
N ALA A 52 29.22 -27.78 -14.64
CA ALA A 52 29.46 -27.74 -13.19
C ALA A 52 28.67 -28.85 -12.45
N ARG A 53 29.26 -29.33 -11.35
CA ARG A 53 28.58 -30.26 -10.45
C ARG A 53 27.49 -29.56 -9.61
N LEU A 54 27.79 -28.35 -9.13
CA LEU A 54 26.80 -27.55 -8.39
C LEU A 54 25.72 -27.08 -9.35
N SER A 55 24.49 -27.50 -9.12
CA SER A 55 23.34 -27.15 -9.92
C SER A 55 22.36 -26.31 -9.14
N ILE A 56 21.76 -25.30 -9.79
CA ILE A 56 20.73 -24.43 -9.26
C ILE A 56 19.40 -24.78 -9.91
N HIS A 57 18.38 -24.97 -9.06
CA HIS A 57 17.03 -25.35 -9.46
C HIS A 57 16.04 -24.34 -8.90
N LEU A 58 15.22 -23.73 -9.77
CA LEU A 58 14.06 -22.94 -9.40
C LEU A 58 12.82 -23.83 -9.44
N ILE A 59 12.29 -24.15 -8.26
CA ILE A 59 11.21 -25.12 -8.08
C ILE A 59 9.93 -24.36 -7.68
N TYR A 60 8.95 -24.34 -8.58
CA TYR A 60 7.65 -23.74 -8.36
C TYR A 60 6.71 -24.76 -7.72
N ASP A 61 6.56 -24.68 -6.41
CA ASP A 61 5.69 -25.54 -5.64
C ASP A 61 4.67 -24.74 -4.81
N GLN A 62 4.01 -25.39 -3.87
CA GLN A 62 3.00 -24.77 -3.01
C GLN A 62 3.54 -23.53 -2.25
N ARG A 63 4.83 -23.46 -1.96
CA ARG A 63 5.45 -22.32 -1.26
C ARG A 63 5.35 -21.02 -2.05
N GLN A 64 5.67 -21.06 -3.36
CA GLN A 64 5.51 -19.89 -4.23
C GLN A 64 4.04 -19.56 -4.44
N GLN A 65 3.17 -20.57 -4.61
CA GLN A 65 1.74 -20.37 -4.78
C GLN A 65 1.11 -19.68 -3.56
N ASP A 66 1.46 -20.11 -2.36
CA ASP A 66 1.00 -19.49 -1.10
C ASP A 66 1.52 -18.06 -0.97
N TYR A 67 2.77 -17.82 -1.36
CA TYR A 67 3.37 -16.49 -1.36
C TYR A 67 2.67 -15.54 -2.35
N ASP A 68 2.45 -15.99 -3.59
CA ASP A 68 1.74 -15.22 -4.61
C ASP A 68 0.31 -14.88 -4.16
N ALA A 69 -0.38 -15.84 -3.52
CA ALA A 69 -1.70 -15.62 -2.95
C ALA A 69 -1.69 -14.60 -1.80
N LEU A 70 -0.69 -14.67 -0.92
CA LEU A 70 -0.49 -13.68 0.16
C LEU A 70 -0.26 -12.29 -0.42
N LYS A 71 0.65 -12.13 -1.38
CA LYS A 71 0.95 -10.85 -2.03
C LYS A 71 -0.27 -10.24 -2.70
N LYS A 72 -1.09 -11.06 -3.34
CA LYS A 72 -2.35 -10.60 -3.95
C LYS A 72 -3.33 -10.06 -2.90
N VAL A 73 -3.46 -10.76 -1.77
CA VAL A 73 -4.32 -10.33 -0.67
C VAL A 73 -3.79 -9.05 -0.02
N GLU A 74 -2.48 -8.96 0.27
CA GLU A 74 -1.85 -7.75 0.80
C GLU A 74 -2.11 -6.53 -0.10
N LYS A 75 -1.91 -6.69 -1.41
CA LYS A 75 -2.17 -5.62 -2.38
C LYS A 75 -3.63 -5.15 -2.35
N GLN A 76 -4.57 -6.09 -2.24
CA GLN A 76 -5.99 -5.78 -2.15
C GLN A 76 -6.32 -5.04 -0.86
N LEU A 77 -5.80 -5.49 0.29
CA LEU A 77 -6.01 -4.84 1.58
C LEU A 77 -5.45 -3.42 1.62
N LEU A 78 -4.27 -3.19 1.04
CA LEU A 78 -3.68 -1.85 0.92
C LEU A 78 -4.52 -0.93 0.02
N ALA A 79 -5.07 -1.45 -1.07
CA ALA A 79 -5.95 -0.68 -1.95
C ALA A 79 -7.26 -0.31 -1.25
N ASP A 80 -7.83 -1.23 -0.47
CA ASP A 80 -9.04 -1.01 0.31
C ASP A 80 -8.79 0.01 1.42
N ASP A 81 -7.66 -0.07 2.14
CA ASP A 81 -7.28 0.92 3.15
C ASP A 81 -7.18 2.33 2.56
N ALA A 82 -6.49 2.49 1.43
CA ALA A 82 -6.39 3.76 0.73
C ALA A 82 -7.75 4.30 0.27
N LYS A 83 -8.67 3.42 -0.14
CA LYS A 83 -10.05 3.77 -0.49
C LYS A 83 -10.79 4.32 0.72
N TYR A 84 -10.73 3.63 1.85
CA TYR A 84 -11.41 4.08 3.07
C TYR A 84 -10.85 5.38 3.62
N GLN A 85 -9.54 5.58 3.57
CA GLN A 85 -8.93 6.87 3.93
C GLN A 85 -9.42 8.02 3.06
N ARG A 86 -9.57 7.82 1.74
CA ARG A 86 -10.16 8.82 0.85
C ARG A 86 -11.63 9.10 1.19
N GLN A 87 -12.40 8.06 1.52
CA GLN A 87 -13.79 8.22 1.93
C GLN A 87 -13.92 9.06 3.20
N VAL A 88 -13.06 8.86 4.20
CA VAL A 88 -13.03 9.70 5.43
C VAL A 88 -12.83 11.17 5.08
N LYS A 89 -11.83 11.49 4.25
CA LYS A 89 -11.59 12.88 3.82
C LYS A 89 -12.80 13.49 3.11
N ASN A 90 -13.48 12.74 2.26
CA ASN A 90 -14.68 13.20 1.57
C ASN A 90 -15.84 13.42 2.54
N LEU A 91 -16.03 12.54 3.53
CA LEU A 91 -17.05 12.70 4.56
C LEU A 91 -16.75 13.90 5.45
N GLU A 92 -15.51 14.15 5.83
CA GLU A 92 -15.10 15.35 6.59
C GLU A 92 -15.40 16.62 5.81
N ALA A 93 -15.06 16.69 4.52
CA ALA A 93 -15.38 17.82 3.66
C ALA A 93 -16.89 18.04 3.52
N SER A 94 -17.66 16.96 3.36
CA SER A 94 -19.13 17.03 3.30
C SER A 94 -19.73 17.51 4.61
N HIS A 95 -19.21 17.05 5.74
CA HIS A 95 -19.64 17.49 7.06
C HIS A 95 -19.43 19.00 7.26
N GLN A 96 -18.22 19.50 6.95
CA GLN A 96 -17.91 20.93 7.03
C GLN A 96 -18.81 21.77 6.13
N HIS A 97 -19.12 21.27 4.93
CA HIS A 97 -20.02 21.95 4.02
C HIS A 97 -21.45 22.04 4.59
N LEU A 98 -21.97 20.94 5.15
CA LEU A 98 -23.29 20.90 5.80
C LEU A 98 -23.36 21.83 7.01
N GLU A 99 -22.32 21.85 7.86
CA GLU A 99 -22.25 22.80 8.98
C GLU A 99 -22.30 24.26 8.51
N SER A 100 -21.53 24.60 7.48
CA SER A 100 -21.50 25.93 6.90
C SER A 100 -22.88 26.33 6.34
N GLN A 101 -23.58 25.45 5.65
CA GLN A 101 -24.93 25.67 5.15
C GLN A 101 -25.93 25.83 6.28
N GLN A 102 -25.83 25.00 7.32
CA GLN A 102 -26.69 25.10 8.49
C GLN A 102 -26.53 26.45 9.20
N GLN A 103 -25.31 26.94 9.40
CA GLN A 103 -25.05 28.26 10.00
C GLN A 103 -25.62 29.39 9.15
N ARG A 104 -25.48 29.32 7.84
CA ARG A 104 -26.06 30.30 6.91
C ARG A 104 -27.58 30.32 7.01
N LEU A 105 -28.25 29.17 7.06
CA LEU A 105 -29.71 29.10 7.21
C LEU A 105 -30.20 29.61 8.56
N ILE A 106 -29.47 29.40 9.65
CA ILE A 106 -29.75 29.96 10.96
C ILE A 106 -29.75 31.50 10.87
N GLN A 107 -28.73 32.10 10.25
CA GLN A 107 -28.62 33.53 10.05
C GLN A 107 -29.78 34.07 9.18
N GLN A 108 -30.13 33.38 8.09
CA GLN A 108 -31.26 33.75 7.24
C GLN A 108 -32.59 33.72 8.01
N ARG A 109 -32.81 32.67 8.81
CA ARG A 109 -34.01 32.56 9.68
C ARG A 109 -34.11 33.75 10.64
N ASP A 110 -33.01 34.08 11.31
CA ASP A 110 -33.00 35.17 12.29
C ASP A 110 -33.22 36.51 11.62
N GLN A 111 -32.69 36.73 10.43
CA GLN A 111 -32.94 37.93 9.63
C GLN A 111 -34.41 38.02 9.18
N ILE A 112 -35.00 36.93 8.67
CA ILE A 112 -36.41 36.89 8.26
C ILE A 112 -37.29 37.20 9.47
N ASN A 113 -37.03 36.61 10.65
CA ASN A 113 -37.77 36.85 11.87
C ASN A 113 -37.68 38.33 12.33
N SER A 114 -36.51 38.94 12.26
CA SER A 114 -36.28 40.34 12.59
C SER A 114 -37.02 41.26 11.64
N GLU A 115 -36.97 41.02 10.33
CA GLU A 115 -37.71 41.80 9.32
C GLU A 115 -39.23 41.68 9.52
N PHE A 116 -39.71 40.47 9.83
CA PHE A 116 -41.12 40.25 10.11
C PHE A 116 -41.61 41.03 11.36
N GLN A 117 -40.85 41.02 12.44
CA GLN A 117 -41.17 41.79 13.66
C GLN A 117 -41.18 43.31 13.38
N ALA A 118 -40.20 43.81 12.62
CA ALA A 118 -40.13 45.22 12.25
C ALA A 118 -41.34 45.65 11.41
N LEU A 119 -41.74 44.81 10.43
CA LEU A 119 -42.94 45.08 9.61
C LEU A 119 -44.22 45.06 10.44
N GLN A 120 -44.37 44.13 11.40
CA GLN A 120 -45.52 44.11 12.30
C GLN A 120 -45.60 45.36 13.16
N GLN A 121 -44.49 45.87 13.71
CA GLN A 121 -44.46 47.10 14.49
C GLN A 121 -44.86 48.31 13.64
N ARG A 122 -44.34 48.42 12.42
CA ARG A 122 -44.72 49.50 11.49
C ARG A 122 -46.19 49.44 11.14
N ARG A 123 -46.76 48.28 10.89
CA ARG A 123 -48.19 48.08 10.58
C ARG A 123 -49.14 48.49 11.69
N ARG A 124 -48.66 48.47 12.95
CA ARG A 124 -49.45 48.84 14.15
C ARG A 124 -49.43 50.35 14.46
N GLN A 125 -48.62 51.12 13.74
CA GLN A 125 -48.53 52.56 13.96
C GLN A 125 -49.85 53.23 13.59
N PRO A 126 -50.35 54.18 14.43
CA PRO A 126 -51.57 54.97 14.12
C PRO A 126 -51.26 55.99 13.01
N ASN A 127 -52.23 56.27 12.18
CA ASN A 127 -52.19 57.33 11.15
C ASN A 127 -51.19 57.08 9.99
N LEU A 128 -51.07 55.89 9.55
CA LEU A 128 -50.27 55.56 8.32
C LEU A 128 -50.90 56.17 7.07
N SER A 129 -50.09 56.81 6.23
CA SER A 129 -50.52 57.29 4.92
C SER A 129 -50.83 56.18 3.97
N ALA A 130 -51.55 56.43 2.88
CA ALA A 130 -51.78 55.42 1.82
C ALA A 130 -50.45 54.90 1.19
N TYR A 131 -49.51 55.78 1.07
CA TYR A 131 -48.14 55.41 0.56
C TYR A 131 -47.41 54.47 1.50
N GLU A 132 -47.45 54.74 2.82
CA GLU A 132 -46.82 53.87 3.82
C GLU A 132 -47.51 52.50 3.88
N HIS A 133 -48.82 52.42 3.75
CA HIS A 133 -49.55 51.16 3.63
C HIS A 133 -49.08 50.35 2.39
N GLU A 134 -48.97 50.98 1.23
CA GLU A 134 -48.53 50.37 -0.01
C GLU A 134 -47.08 49.83 0.12
N GLN A 135 -46.18 50.59 0.72
CA GLN A 135 -44.79 50.15 0.98
C GLN A 135 -44.73 48.94 1.92
N ILE A 136 -45.52 48.95 2.99
CA ILE A 136 -45.59 47.81 3.93
C ILE A 136 -46.09 46.55 3.21
N GLU A 137 -47.14 46.64 2.39
CA GLU A 137 -47.65 45.46 1.65
C GLU A 137 -46.63 44.94 0.64
N TYR A 138 -45.89 45.81 -0.04
CA TYR A 138 -44.80 45.42 -0.91
C TYR A 138 -43.69 44.66 -0.16
N GLU A 139 -43.27 45.19 0.99
CA GLU A 139 -42.25 44.54 1.84
C GLU A 139 -42.76 43.21 2.42
N VAL A 140 -44.02 43.06 2.76
CA VAL A 140 -44.65 41.80 3.19
C VAL A 140 -44.54 40.75 2.09
N LEU A 141 -44.85 41.10 0.83
CA LEU A 141 -44.73 40.20 -0.30
C LEU A 141 -43.25 39.78 -0.55
N ALA A 142 -42.32 40.72 -0.42
CA ALA A 142 -40.89 40.40 -0.52
C ALA A 142 -40.43 39.47 0.58
N LEU A 143 -40.90 39.65 1.81
CA LEU A 143 -40.58 38.78 2.93
C LEU A 143 -41.18 37.37 2.79
N GLN A 144 -42.39 37.25 2.25
CA GLN A 144 -43.01 35.96 1.92
C GLN A 144 -42.15 35.17 0.91
N ARG A 145 -41.65 35.82 -0.15
CA ARG A 145 -40.75 35.22 -1.10
C ARG A 145 -39.43 34.75 -0.47
N LYS A 146 -38.85 35.55 0.42
CA LYS A 146 -37.66 35.15 1.20
C LYS A 146 -37.96 33.93 2.07
N SER A 147 -39.11 33.89 2.73
CA SER A 147 -39.54 32.77 3.57
C SER A 147 -39.72 31.48 2.76
N GLU A 148 -40.34 31.58 1.58
CA GLU A 148 -40.49 30.41 0.69
C GLU A 148 -39.15 29.90 0.16
N SER A 149 -38.22 30.79 -0.18
CA SER A 149 -36.87 30.42 -0.56
C SER A 149 -36.13 29.71 0.57
N PHE A 150 -36.23 30.27 1.79
CA PHE A 150 -35.66 29.66 2.99
C PHE A 150 -36.21 28.25 3.25
N GLN A 151 -37.51 28.02 3.10
CA GLN A 151 -38.13 26.71 3.26
C GLN A 151 -37.58 25.68 2.24
N ARG A 152 -37.41 26.08 0.99
CA ARG A 152 -36.80 25.21 -0.04
C ARG A 152 -35.36 24.89 0.28
N GLU A 153 -34.56 25.86 0.73
CA GLU A 153 -33.18 25.63 1.12
C GLU A 153 -33.08 24.73 2.36
N LEU A 154 -33.97 24.89 3.32
CA LEU A 154 -34.04 24.04 4.50
C LEU A 154 -34.36 22.58 4.14
N GLN A 155 -35.34 22.37 3.27
CA GLN A 155 -35.67 21.03 2.77
C GLN A 155 -34.47 20.38 2.04
N TYR A 156 -33.80 21.13 1.19
CA TYR A 156 -32.62 20.65 0.49
C TYR A 156 -31.50 20.27 1.48
N LEU A 157 -31.26 21.08 2.51
CA LEU A 157 -30.27 20.73 3.54
C LEU A 157 -30.63 19.43 4.27
N GLN A 158 -31.91 19.23 4.59
CA GLN A 158 -32.38 17.99 5.24
C GLN A 158 -32.16 16.76 4.37
N GLU A 159 -32.41 16.87 3.07
CA GLU A 159 -32.13 15.80 2.11
C GLU A 159 -30.62 15.49 2.02
N GLN A 160 -29.79 16.51 2.00
CA GLN A 160 -28.33 16.39 2.00
C GLN A 160 -27.82 15.74 3.31
N GLN A 161 -28.39 16.10 4.44
CA GLN A 161 -28.03 15.50 5.72
C GLN A 161 -28.42 14.02 5.81
N SER A 162 -29.58 13.64 5.27
CA SER A 162 -29.98 12.25 5.18
C SER A 162 -29.04 11.43 4.29
N SER A 163 -28.65 11.99 3.15
CA SER A 163 -27.67 11.37 2.25
C SER A 163 -26.29 11.20 2.91
N PHE A 164 -25.83 12.23 3.63
CA PHE A 164 -24.60 12.18 4.39
C PHE A 164 -24.62 11.06 5.46
N ASN A 165 -25.70 10.97 6.25
CA ASN A 165 -25.86 9.94 7.26
C ASN A 165 -25.83 8.52 6.66
N MET A 166 -26.46 8.35 5.48
CA MET A 166 -26.38 7.09 4.73
C MET A 166 -24.95 6.76 4.32
N ASN A 167 -24.20 7.73 3.80
CA ASN A 167 -22.81 7.55 3.40
C ASN A 167 -21.92 7.21 4.60
N VAL A 168 -22.14 7.82 5.76
CA VAL A 168 -21.44 7.46 7.02
C VAL A 168 -21.72 6.00 7.40
N SER A 169 -22.99 5.60 7.36
CA SER A 169 -23.39 4.20 7.66
C SER A 169 -22.74 3.20 6.70
N MET A 170 -22.76 3.48 5.39
CA MET A 170 -22.10 2.65 4.39
C MET A 170 -20.59 2.56 4.60
N HIS A 171 -19.95 3.66 4.96
CA HIS A 171 -18.53 3.69 5.28
C HIS A 171 -18.21 2.83 6.51
N GLN A 172 -18.98 2.93 7.58
CA GLN A 172 -18.83 2.09 8.79
C GLN A 172 -18.97 0.61 8.48
N HIS A 173 -19.96 0.22 7.68
CA HIS A 173 -20.11 -1.16 7.22
C HIS A 173 -18.91 -1.64 6.40
N GLY A 174 -18.42 -0.79 5.50
CA GLY A 174 -17.23 -1.08 4.70
C GLY A 174 -16.00 -1.33 5.56
N LEU A 175 -15.77 -0.50 6.58
CA LEU A 175 -14.67 -0.65 7.54
C LEU A 175 -14.77 -1.96 8.33
N GLN A 176 -15.96 -2.34 8.79
CA GLN A 176 -16.17 -3.61 9.48
C GLN A 176 -15.81 -4.81 8.59
N ASN A 177 -16.26 -4.79 7.34
CA ASN A 177 -15.91 -5.84 6.37
C ASN A 177 -14.40 -5.88 6.09
N HIS A 178 -13.77 -4.72 5.97
CA HIS A 178 -12.33 -4.63 5.78
C HIS A 178 -11.54 -5.21 6.97
N GLN A 179 -11.94 -4.91 8.20
CA GLN A 179 -11.36 -5.52 9.39
C GLN A 179 -11.51 -7.05 9.40
N GLN A 180 -12.68 -7.57 9.03
CA GLN A 180 -12.88 -9.02 8.91
C GLN A 180 -11.99 -9.64 7.85
N ASN A 181 -11.80 -8.97 6.70
CA ASN A 181 -10.89 -9.42 5.65
C ASN A 181 -9.43 -9.49 6.14
N ILE A 182 -8.99 -8.51 6.93
CA ILE A 182 -7.66 -8.52 7.55
C ILE A 182 -7.50 -9.73 8.48
N ILE A 183 -8.48 -9.98 9.36
CA ILE A 183 -8.46 -11.12 10.29
C ILE A 183 -8.41 -12.45 9.51
N GLN A 184 -9.23 -12.60 8.49
CA GLN A 184 -9.22 -13.80 7.65
C GLN A 184 -7.89 -13.98 6.91
N ALA A 185 -7.29 -12.90 6.41
CA ALA A 185 -5.98 -12.96 5.79
C ALA A 185 -4.90 -13.41 6.78
N GLN A 186 -4.90 -12.89 8.00
CA GLN A 186 -3.97 -13.30 9.07
C GLN A 186 -4.15 -14.77 9.47
N GLN A 187 -5.38 -15.27 9.50
CA GLN A 187 -5.66 -16.69 9.78
C GLN A 187 -5.21 -17.60 8.63
N ARG A 188 -5.43 -17.18 7.39
CA ARG A 188 -5.05 -17.95 6.20
C ARG A 188 -3.54 -17.98 5.98
N PHE A 189 -2.87 -16.87 6.28
CA PHE A 189 -1.43 -16.70 6.08
C PHE A 189 -0.76 -16.37 7.43
N PRO A 190 -0.65 -17.33 8.35
CA PRO A 190 0.05 -17.11 9.61
C PRO A 190 1.51 -16.77 9.31
N ALA A 191 2.12 -15.96 10.17
CA ALA A 191 3.54 -15.61 10.05
C ALA A 191 4.39 -16.88 9.98
N ARG A 192 4.99 -17.13 8.84
CA ARG A 192 5.92 -18.24 8.59
C ARG A 192 7.26 -17.65 8.17
N GLU A 193 8.33 -18.21 8.70
CA GLU A 193 9.65 -18.02 8.10
C GLU A 193 9.67 -18.80 6.78
N PHE A 194 9.67 -18.07 5.66
CA PHE A 194 9.81 -18.66 4.35
C PHE A 194 11.30 -18.75 4.01
N HIS A 195 11.83 -19.94 3.98
CA HIS A 195 13.14 -20.18 3.37
C HIS A 195 13.01 -20.02 1.85
N LYS A 196 13.53 -18.92 1.32
CA LYS A 196 13.49 -18.62 -0.13
C LYS A 196 14.32 -19.60 -0.93
N GLY A 197 15.44 -20.04 -0.38
CA GLY A 197 16.34 -20.99 -0.98
C GLY A 197 17.01 -21.88 0.05
N VAL A 198 17.70 -22.92 -0.43
CA VAL A 198 18.52 -23.83 0.39
C VAL A 198 19.68 -24.39 -0.42
N PHE A 199 20.87 -24.35 0.18
CA PHE A 199 22.06 -25.03 -0.32
C PHE A 199 22.17 -26.44 0.31
N MET A 200 22.32 -27.46 -0.53
CA MET A 200 22.37 -28.86 -0.14
C MET A 200 23.64 -29.54 -0.66
N GLY A 201 24.80 -28.91 -0.45
CA GLY A 201 26.11 -29.46 -0.86
C GLY A 201 26.43 -29.32 -2.35
N ASN A 202 25.72 -30.00 -3.23
CA ASN A 202 25.91 -29.93 -4.69
C ASN A 202 24.69 -29.40 -5.45
N GLN A 203 23.66 -28.99 -4.74
CA GLN A 203 22.46 -28.38 -5.29
C GLN A 203 22.04 -27.13 -4.48
N ILE A 204 21.51 -26.15 -5.19
CA ILE A 204 20.80 -25.02 -4.62
C ILE A 204 19.37 -25.09 -5.14
N HIS A 205 18.40 -25.13 -4.25
CA HIS A 205 16.99 -25.05 -4.59
C HIS A 205 16.46 -23.67 -4.19
N VAL A 206 15.80 -22.99 -5.11
CA VAL A 206 15.07 -21.74 -4.85
C VAL A 206 13.59 -22.01 -5.03
N TYR A 207 12.80 -21.74 -3.99
CA TYR A 207 11.36 -22.03 -3.94
C TYR A 207 10.50 -20.80 -4.01
N GLN A 208 11.07 -19.62 -3.70
CA GLN A 208 10.29 -18.42 -3.50
C GLN A 208 11.12 -17.16 -3.70
N PHE A 209 10.58 -16.22 -4.45
CA PHE A 209 11.07 -14.84 -4.56
C PHE A 209 9.95 -13.91 -5.01
N ASP A 210 10.09 -12.60 -4.75
CA ASP A 210 9.10 -11.58 -5.07
C ASP A 210 9.28 -11.04 -6.51
N ALA A 211 10.53 -10.68 -6.85
CA ALA A 211 10.90 -10.13 -8.15
C ALA A 211 12.34 -10.56 -8.51
N GLU A 212 12.81 -10.18 -9.70
CA GLU A 212 14.17 -10.53 -10.17
C GLU A 212 15.27 -10.02 -9.23
N ASP A 213 15.11 -8.83 -8.65
CA ASP A 213 16.07 -8.30 -7.67
C ASP A 213 16.16 -9.16 -6.40
N ASP A 214 15.05 -9.67 -5.94
CA ASP A 214 14.98 -10.59 -4.80
C ASP A 214 15.59 -11.94 -5.15
N LEU A 215 15.33 -12.47 -6.36
CA LEU A 215 15.96 -13.69 -6.85
C LEU A 215 17.48 -13.54 -6.94
N ARG A 216 17.98 -12.42 -7.47
CA ARG A 216 19.42 -12.14 -7.57
C ARG A 216 20.09 -12.19 -6.19
N LEU A 217 19.53 -11.56 -5.17
CA LEU A 217 20.07 -11.62 -3.82
C LEU A 217 19.93 -13.00 -3.18
N THR A 218 18.83 -13.71 -3.41
CA THR A 218 18.68 -15.09 -2.95
C THR A 218 19.74 -15.99 -3.55
N LEU A 219 20.01 -15.88 -4.85
CA LEU A 219 21.09 -16.62 -5.52
C LEU A 219 22.46 -16.27 -4.94
N ALA A 220 22.73 -14.99 -4.69
CA ALA A 220 23.99 -14.56 -4.09
C ALA A 220 24.18 -15.11 -2.67
N HIS A 221 23.12 -15.15 -1.86
CA HIS A 221 23.11 -15.73 -0.51
C HIS A 221 23.44 -17.24 -0.56
N GLU A 222 22.71 -18.00 -1.37
CA GLU A 222 22.91 -19.45 -1.47
C GLU A 222 24.27 -19.82 -2.05
N LEU A 223 24.78 -19.04 -3.01
CA LEU A 223 26.14 -19.18 -3.52
C LEU A 223 27.19 -18.84 -2.46
N GLY A 224 26.89 -17.93 -1.52
CA GLY A 224 27.71 -17.69 -0.33
C GLY A 224 27.86 -18.96 0.53
N HIS A 225 26.77 -19.68 0.77
CA HIS A 225 26.84 -21.00 1.44
C HIS A 225 27.68 -22.01 0.65
N ALA A 226 27.55 -22.02 -0.66
CA ALA A 226 28.37 -22.89 -1.52
C ALA A 226 29.87 -22.53 -1.47
N LEU A 227 30.22 -21.28 -1.17
CA LEU A 227 31.59 -20.86 -0.86
C LEU A 227 32.06 -21.30 0.54
N GLY A 228 31.19 -21.88 1.36
CA GLY A 228 31.48 -22.29 2.74
C GLY A 228 31.17 -21.24 3.79
N LEU A 229 30.40 -20.19 3.44
CA LEU A 229 30.06 -19.14 4.38
C LEU A 229 28.81 -19.50 5.21
N TYR A 230 28.82 -19.15 6.50
CA TYR A 230 27.70 -19.33 7.40
C TYR A 230 26.89 -18.02 7.54
N HIS A 231 25.77 -18.10 8.25
CA HIS A 231 24.97 -16.90 8.54
C HIS A 231 25.72 -15.91 9.44
N HIS A 232 25.40 -14.63 9.30
CA HIS A 232 25.88 -13.53 10.14
C HIS A 232 24.71 -12.81 10.81
N ASN A 233 24.97 -12.16 11.93
CA ASN A 233 23.94 -11.48 12.74
C ASN A 233 23.63 -10.04 12.31
N ASP A 234 24.33 -9.49 11.32
CA ASP A 234 24.03 -8.16 10.76
C ASP A 234 22.80 -8.25 9.85
N PRO A 235 21.66 -7.58 10.19
CA PRO A 235 20.42 -7.68 9.40
C PRO A 235 20.52 -7.11 7.98
N GLU A 236 21.52 -6.27 7.72
CA GLU A 236 21.76 -5.69 6.39
C GLU A 236 22.77 -6.50 5.57
N ALA A 237 23.41 -7.52 6.15
CA ALA A 237 24.36 -8.37 5.46
C ALA A 237 23.65 -9.34 4.50
N LEU A 238 24.35 -9.72 3.43
CA LEU A 238 23.87 -10.72 2.48
C LEU A 238 23.68 -12.10 3.14
N MET A 239 24.60 -12.47 4.04
CA MET A 239 24.55 -13.73 4.77
C MET A 239 23.71 -13.69 6.05
N TYR A 240 22.83 -12.67 6.22
CA TYR A 240 21.82 -12.73 7.27
C TYR A 240 20.77 -13.82 6.95
N PRO A 241 20.26 -14.56 7.94
CA PRO A 241 19.34 -15.69 7.71
C PRO A 241 18.10 -15.36 6.91
N VAL A 242 17.60 -14.11 7.02
CA VAL A 242 16.37 -13.67 6.37
C VAL A 242 16.67 -12.45 5.49
N LEU A 243 16.46 -12.58 4.19
CA LEU A 243 16.57 -11.46 3.25
C LEU A 243 15.30 -10.60 3.31
N GLY A 244 15.41 -9.38 3.84
CA GLY A 244 14.26 -8.48 3.97
C GLY A 244 14.60 -7.01 4.20
N LYS A 245 15.80 -6.72 4.73
CA LYS A 245 16.26 -5.35 5.01
C LYS A 245 17.35 -4.86 4.04
N GLN A 246 17.84 -5.72 3.18
CA GLN A 246 18.87 -5.41 2.20
C GLN A 246 18.30 -4.51 1.09
N ASN A 247 19.14 -3.62 0.55
CA ASN A 247 18.78 -2.84 -0.63
C ASN A 247 18.83 -3.75 -1.87
N LEU A 248 17.65 -4.14 -2.38
CA LEU A 248 17.54 -5.09 -3.50
C LEU A 248 18.10 -4.56 -4.83
N GLN A 249 18.02 -3.24 -5.05
CA GLN A 249 18.42 -2.65 -6.35
C GLN A 249 19.91 -2.35 -6.44
N HIS A 250 20.52 -1.92 -5.33
CA HIS A 250 21.91 -1.46 -5.27
C HIS A 250 22.66 -2.10 -4.11
N PHE A 251 22.52 -3.42 -3.98
CA PHE A 251 23.16 -4.13 -2.88
C PHE A 251 24.67 -4.15 -3.04
N GLN A 252 25.38 -3.84 -1.96
CA GLN A 252 26.83 -3.97 -1.83
C GLN A 252 27.16 -4.82 -0.60
N LEU A 253 28.20 -5.65 -0.68
CA LEU A 253 28.63 -6.47 0.43
C LEU A 253 28.92 -5.61 1.65
N ARG A 254 28.32 -6.00 2.76
CA ARG A 254 28.56 -5.39 4.07
C ARG A 254 29.90 -5.85 4.66
N PRO A 255 30.50 -5.10 5.59
CA PRO A 255 31.73 -5.52 6.28
C PRO A 255 31.62 -6.93 6.89
N ALA A 256 30.43 -7.30 7.40
CA ALA A 256 30.13 -8.62 7.92
C ALA A 256 30.34 -9.74 6.87
N ASP A 257 29.81 -9.55 5.66
CA ASP A 257 29.97 -10.51 4.55
C ASP A 257 31.44 -10.65 4.14
N LYS A 258 32.16 -9.54 4.08
CA LYS A 258 33.60 -9.53 3.75
C LYS A 258 34.42 -10.27 4.80
N THR A 259 34.10 -10.06 6.09
CA THR A 259 34.77 -10.76 7.20
C THR A 259 34.58 -12.26 7.08
N LEU A 260 33.35 -12.74 6.79
CA LEU A 260 33.08 -14.15 6.57
C LEU A 260 33.92 -14.71 5.40
N LEU A 261 34.00 -13.96 4.30
CA LEU A 261 34.74 -14.39 3.11
C LEU A 261 36.25 -14.47 3.35
N TYR A 262 36.83 -13.56 4.12
CA TYR A 262 38.28 -13.57 4.42
C TYR A 262 38.67 -14.62 5.48
N ASN A 263 37.75 -15.06 6.32
CA ASN A 263 38.00 -16.03 7.39
C ASN A 263 37.63 -17.48 7.00
N ARG A 264 37.30 -17.75 5.73
CA ARG A 264 36.94 -19.09 5.25
C ARG A 264 38.15 -20.01 5.06
#